data_0a128cca47bed8a1af968f47d337a92c
#
_entry.id   0a128cca47bed8a1af968f47d337a92c
#
_cell.length_a   1.000
_cell.length_b   1.000
_cell.length_c   1.000
_cell.angle_alpha   90.00
_cell.angle_beta   90.00
_cell.angle_gamma   90.00
#
_symmetry.space_group_name_H-M   'P 1'
#
loop_
_entity.id
_entity.type
_entity.pdbx_description
1 polymer ?
#
loop_
_entity_poly.entity_id
_entity_poly.type
_entity_poly.pdbx_seq_one_letter_code
_entity_poly.pdbx_strand_id
1 'polypeptide(L)'
;MKIYILNDSFYVRRSGLDNAGILRTKLFNKHGLQTQFVTYKLDLNARFGLETVAELTPNYLNMYEELMERPATSNPIDIKTIMLPNIAQDYIDENGRELHLTDGQTIKLQPGIDHKTLLLWTEIAANGQTTRMKFFDPRGQQIGTEYFSPDDQQLYLREFVSTTTPTKLWTTVTATGQTTYRFRTADNQEHMFDSEAALQAFWLDELVRQNTTAGEETVFIVDRNAEWFDALQQMTEPARKMSVLHNTHTIDPQQVMGPLNENYEAVLNHQELFERFIVSSDQQAADVLARWPKATVTAIPVAVLPDQRPVNTPFVEREVGLVAIVSRIAPEKNLTEAVQAIHLAHQQNDMIHAEIWGSGNHGDDDRLQAFIDQIGATAYIKLKGYTAQPEQVWQRAQATLLTSHNEGYALSLVEALANGVPAISYDVKYGPGELIDESTGRLVPEHDYTQMAETLVTWFNAPEELARKNAAAVASTQRFSAENIWQKWNEVLS
;
A
#
# COMPACT_ATOMS: atom_id res chain seq x y z
N MET A 1 -3.90 0.32 26.71
CA MET A 1 -4.26 0.99 25.43
C MET A 1 -4.06 -0.01 24.31
N LYS A 2 -5.01 -0.14 23.42
CA LYS A 2 -4.95 -0.99 22.24
C LYS A 2 -5.12 -0.15 20.97
N ILE A 3 -4.23 -0.33 20.02
CA ILE A 3 -4.12 0.51 18.81
C ILE A 3 -4.47 -0.32 17.58
N TYR A 4 -5.29 0.23 16.70
CA TYR A 4 -5.68 -0.35 15.44
C TYR A 4 -5.28 0.58 14.30
N ILE A 5 -4.40 0.10 13.40
CA ILE A 5 -3.96 0.84 12.21
C ILE A 5 -4.84 0.42 11.04
N LEU A 6 -5.77 1.31 10.65
CA LEU A 6 -6.84 1.01 9.70
C LEU A 6 -6.37 1.17 8.26
N ASN A 7 -6.31 0.05 7.56
CA ASN A 7 -6.04 -0.08 6.13
C ASN A 7 -7.21 -0.79 5.43
N ASP A 8 -7.24 -0.81 4.10
CA ASP A 8 -8.31 -1.45 3.33
C ASP A 8 -8.07 -2.94 3.06
N SER A 9 -6.86 -3.30 2.62
CA SER A 9 -6.43 -4.66 2.32
C SER A 9 -4.97 -4.88 2.68
N PHE A 10 -4.51 -6.14 2.58
CA PHE A 10 -3.10 -6.50 2.71
C PHE A 10 -2.56 -6.96 1.35
N TYR A 11 -2.07 -6.01 0.57
CA TYR A 11 -1.64 -6.27 -0.79
C TYR A 11 -0.35 -7.07 -0.88
N VAL A 12 -0.25 -7.97 -1.84
CA VAL A 12 0.98 -8.73 -2.16
C VAL A 12 2.06 -7.78 -2.68
N ARG A 13 1.67 -6.86 -3.58
CA ARG A 13 2.53 -5.76 -4.02
C ARG A 13 2.16 -4.50 -3.24
N ARG A 14 2.97 -4.19 -2.25
CA ARG A 14 2.71 -3.10 -1.32
C ARG A 14 3.19 -1.76 -1.84
N SER A 15 2.42 -0.73 -1.57
CA SER A 15 2.80 0.67 -1.75
C SER A 15 3.62 1.18 -0.54
N GLY A 16 4.17 2.37 -0.66
CA GLY A 16 4.82 3.06 0.48
C GLY A 16 3.88 3.25 1.67
N LEU A 17 2.60 3.51 1.41
CA LEU A 17 1.57 3.65 2.46
C LEU A 17 1.38 2.33 3.24
N ASP A 18 1.25 1.21 2.54
CA ASP A 18 1.06 -0.10 3.17
C ASP A 18 2.27 -0.46 4.04
N ASN A 19 3.49 -0.21 3.54
CA ASN A 19 4.73 -0.42 4.29
C ASN A 19 4.81 0.50 5.52
N ALA A 20 4.34 1.73 5.43
CA ALA A 20 4.31 2.66 6.57
C ALA A 20 3.44 2.15 7.72
N GLY A 21 2.24 1.65 7.43
CA GLY A 21 1.36 1.03 8.42
C GLY A 21 1.98 -0.20 9.08
N ILE A 22 2.64 -1.06 8.28
CA ILE A 22 3.35 -2.25 8.77
C ILE A 22 4.50 -1.85 9.71
N LEU A 23 5.36 -0.91 9.29
CA LEU A 23 6.48 -0.45 10.08
C LEU A 23 6.03 0.20 11.38
N ARG A 24 4.94 0.99 11.35
CA ARG A 24 4.33 1.60 12.54
C ARG A 24 3.80 0.53 13.49
N THR A 25 3.11 -0.49 12.98
CA THR A 25 2.63 -1.62 13.80
C THR A 25 3.80 -2.32 14.51
N LYS A 26 4.88 -2.60 13.80
CA LYS A 26 6.09 -3.21 14.38
C LYS A 26 6.74 -2.30 15.41
N LEU A 27 6.88 -1.01 15.10
CA LEU A 27 7.47 -0.02 16.00
C LEU A 27 6.72 0.05 17.33
N PHE A 28 5.41 0.16 17.29
CA PHE A 28 4.58 0.28 18.49
C PHE A 28 4.61 -1.00 19.34
N ASN A 29 4.51 -2.17 18.69
CA ASN A 29 4.61 -3.44 19.41
C ASN A 29 6.00 -3.66 20.04
N LYS A 30 7.07 -3.21 19.38
CA LYS A 30 8.43 -3.22 19.94
C LYS A 30 8.54 -2.42 21.25
N HIS A 31 7.77 -1.32 21.37
CA HIS A 31 7.71 -0.49 22.56
C HIS A 31 6.60 -0.90 23.55
N GLY A 32 6.04 -2.09 23.39
CA GLY A 32 5.11 -2.69 24.35
C GLY A 32 3.65 -2.26 24.21
N LEU A 33 3.29 -1.52 23.13
CA LEU A 33 1.89 -1.22 22.83
C LEU A 33 1.25 -2.38 22.09
N GLN A 34 0.02 -2.70 22.45
CA GLN A 34 -0.76 -3.72 21.74
C GLN A 34 -1.32 -3.11 20.45
N THR A 35 -0.65 -3.34 19.33
CA THR A 35 -1.01 -2.73 18.05
C THR A 35 -1.33 -3.78 17.00
N GLN A 36 -2.44 -3.59 16.29
CA GLN A 36 -2.88 -4.47 15.20
C GLN A 36 -2.97 -3.69 13.89
N PHE A 37 -2.51 -4.31 12.80
CA PHE A 37 -2.74 -3.87 11.43
C PHE A 37 -4.09 -4.43 10.97
N VAL A 38 -5.02 -3.54 10.64
CA VAL A 38 -6.43 -3.86 10.44
C VAL A 38 -6.81 -3.66 8.98
N THR A 39 -7.57 -4.61 8.43
CA THR A 39 -8.17 -4.52 7.10
C THR A 39 -9.63 -4.96 7.11
N TYR A 40 -10.41 -4.49 6.13
CA TYR A 40 -11.80 -4.91 6.00
C TYR A 40 -12.11 -5.62 4.67
N LYS A 41 -11.38 -5.33 3.60
CA LYS A 41 -11.66 -5.95 2.29
C LYS A 41 -11.43 -7.45 2.33
N LEU A 42 -12.30 -8.16 1.62
CA LEU A 42 -12.12 -9.58 1.37
C LEU A 42 -11.13 -9.75 0.21
N ASP A 43 -9.85 -9.83 0.51
CA ASP A 43 -8.79 -10.10 -0.45
C ASP A 43 -8.29 -11.54 -0.29
N LEU A 44 -8.60 -12.39 -1.28
CA LEU A 44 -8.22 -13.81 -1.25
C LEU A 44 -6.70 -14.03 -1.28
N ASN A 45 -5.93 -13.06 -1.79
CA ASN A 45 -4.47 -13.12 -1.85
C ASN A 45 -3.78 -12.50 -0.61
N ALA A 46 -4.52 -11.85 0.29
CA ALA A 46 -3.94 -11.15 1.44
C ALA A 46 -3.00 -12.03 2.28
N ARG A 47 -3.33 -13.31 2.43
CA ARG A 47 -2.51 -14.26 3.19
C ARG A 47 -1.15 -14.55 2.53
N PHE A 48 -1.07 -14.59 1.21
CA PHE A 48 0.22 -14.67 0.51
C PHE A 48 1.08 -13.43 0.76
N GLY A 49 0.44 -12.25 0.75
CA GLY A 49 1.13 -11.01 1.13
C GLY A 49 1.64 -11.04 2.56
N LEU A 50 0.83 -11.53 3.51
CA LEU A 50 1.16 -11.60 4.92
C LEU A 50 2.34 -12.56 5.19
N GLU A 51 2.45 -13.67 4.46
CA GLU A 51 3.58 -14.61 4.55
C GLU A 51 4.93 -13.95 4.28
N THR A 52 4.96 -12.92 3.43
CA THR A 52 6.19 -12.13 3.17
C THR A 52 6.61 -11.25 4.35
N VAL A 53 5.75 -11.10 5.36
CA VAL A 53 5.96 -10.33 6.59
C VAL A 53 5.43 -11.16 7.77
N ALA A 54 5.91 -12.38 7.90
CA ALA A 54 5.36 -13.39 8.82
C ALA A 54 5.28 -12.93 10.29
N GLU A 55 6.20 -12.06 10.73
CA GLU A 55 6.20 -11.47 12.06
C GLU A 55 4.99 -10.53 12.34
N LEU A 56 4.29 -10.06 11.29
CA LEU A 56 3.06 -9.30 11.45
C LEU A 56 1.83 -10.18 11.72
N THR A 57 1.88 -11.46 11.36
CA THR A 57 0.74 -12.38 11.43
C THR A 57 -0.02 -12.35 12.77
N PRO A 58 0.65 -12.36 13.94
CA PRO A 58 -0.06 -12.29 15.23
C PRO A 58 -0.71 -10.93 15.49
N ASN A 59 -0.34 -9.91 14.73
CA ASN A 59 -0.82 -8.53 14.86
C ASN A 59 -1.64 -8.08 13.64
N TYR A 60 -2.12 -9.02 12.84
CA TYR A 60 -2.99 -8.77 11.70
C TYR A 60 -4.42 -9.15 12.03
N LEU A 61 -5.36 -8.27 11.70
CA LEU A 61 -6.78 -8.45 11.90
C LEU A 61 -7.55 -8.08 10.63
N ASN A 62 -8.40 -8.98 10.15
CA ASN A 62 -9.33 -8.69 9.07
C ASN A 62 -10.77 -8.83 9.55
N MET A 63 -11.61 -7.86 9.20
CA MET A 63 -13.01 -7.81 9.64
C MET A 63 -13.78 -9.09 9.33
N TYR A 64 -13.72 -9.57 8.10
CA TYR A 64 -14.46 -10.79 7.70
C TYR A 64 -13.92 -12.05 8.37
N GLU A 65 -12.58 -12.12 8.59
CA GLU A 65 -11.99 -13.26 9.27
C GLU A 65 -12.39 -13.31 10.74
N GLU A 66 -12.44 -12.16 11.41
CA GLU A 66 -12.83 -12.07 12.81
C GLU A 66 -14.32 -12.29 13.02
N LEU A 67 -15.18 -11.59 12.26
CA LEU A 67 -16.64 -11.79 12.34
C LEU A 67 -17.04 -13.25 12.09
N MET A 68 -16.28 -13.98 11.29
CA MET A 68 -16.52 -15.40 10.99
C MET A 68 -15.73 -16.34 11.89
N GLU A 69 -14.98 -15.85 12.88
CA GLU A 69 -14.21 -16.65 13.85
C GLU A 69 -13.39 -17.76 13.18
N ARG A 70 -12.60 -17.40 12.15
CA ARG A 70 -11.91 -18.37 11.33
C ARG A 70 -10.74 -19.02 12.06
N PRO A 71 -10.59 -20.35 11.97
CA PRO A 71 -9.49 -21.05 12.58
C PRO A 71 -8.15 -20.71 11.89
N ALA A 72 -7.08 -20.76 12.67
CA ALA A 72 -5.72 -20.54 12.16
C ALA A 72 -5.15 -21.73 11.37
N THR A 73 -5.84 -22.89 11.37
CA THR A 73 -5.37 -24.13 10.71
C THR A 73 -5.25 -23.93 9.19
N SER A 74 -4.19 -24.48 8.61
CA SER A 74 -3.91 -24.42 7.19
C SER A 74 -3.83 -25.80 6.56
N ASN A 75 -4.58 -26.03 5.49
CA ASN A 75 -4.52 -27.20 4.64
C ASN A 75 -4.80 -26.76 3.17
N PRO A 76 -3.83 -26.14 2.51
CA PRO A 76 -4.00 -25.61 1.15
C PRO A 76 -4.51 -26.68 0.18
N ILE A 77 -5.42 -26.29 -0.70
CA ILE A 77 -5.98 -27.19 -1.72
C ILE A 77 -5.26 -26.92 -3.05
N ASP A 78 -4.51 -27.89 -3.54
CA ASP A 78 -3.89 -27.82 -4.86
C ASP A 78 -4.95 -28.09 -5.94
N ILE A 79 -5.13 -27.15 -6.87
CA ILE A 79 -6.12 -27.31 -7.98
C ILE A 79 -5.89 -28.56 -8.81
N LYS A 80 -4.65 -29.08 -8.87
CA LYS A 80 -4.30 -30.30 -9.63
C LYS A 80 -4.77 -31.56 -8.94
N THR A 81 -4.96 -31.54 -7.63
CA THR A 81 -5.36 -32.73 -6.83
C THR A 81 -6.87 -32.91 -6.74
N ILE A 82 -7.65 -31.93 -7.21
CA ILE A 82 -9.12 -31.99 -7.15
C ILE A 82 -9.62 -33.07 -8.12
N MET A 83 -10.36 -34.04 -7.57
CA MET A 83 -10.99 -35.10 -8.34
C MET A 83 -12.51 -34.99 -8.22
N LEU A 84 -13.18 -34.96 -9.35
CA LEU A 84 -14.66 -34.98 -9.44
C LEU A 84 -15.13 -36.23 -10.12
N PRO A 85 -16.31 -36.77 -9.78
CA PRO A 85 -16.94 -37.82 -10.55
C PRO A 85 -17.38 -37.26 -11.92
N ASN A 86 -17.39 -38.14 -12.93
CA ASN A 86 -17.96 -37.85 -14.27
C ASN A 86 -17.26 -36.71 -15.03
N ILE A 87 -15.93 -36.56 -14.90
CA ILE A 87 -15.16 -35.66 -15.77
C ILE A 87 -15.16 -36.22 -17.20
N ALA A 88 -15.63 -35.42 -18.16
CA ALA A 88 -15.57 -35.74 -19.59
C ALA A 88 -14.29 -35.16 -20.23
N GLN A 89 -13.88 -33.95 -19.83
CA GLN A 89 -12.67 -33.28 -20.30
C GLN A 89 -12.05 -32.48 -19.18
N ASP A 90 -10.71 -32.35 -19.19
CA ASP A 90 -9.89 -31.69 -18.18
C ASP A 90 -8.82 -30.86 -18.88
N TYR A 91 -8.85 -29.55 -18.69
CA TYR A 91 -7.88 -28.60 -19.22
C TYR A 91 -7.18 -27.91 -18.07
N ILE A 92 -5.88 -27.75 -18.15
CA ILE A 92 -5.08 -27.04 -17.16
C ILE A 92 -4.04 -26.16 -17.87
N ASP A 93 -3.93 -24.94 -17.42
CA ASP A 93 -2.92 -23.96 -17.84
C ASP A 93 -2.42 -23.11 -16.65
N GLU A 94 -1.68 -22.04 -16.92
CA GLU A 94 -1.18 -21.12 -15.91
C GLU A 94 -2.27 -20.30 -15.19
N ASN A 95 -3.46 -20.17 -15.81
CA ASN A 95 -4.57 -19.40 -15.26
C ASN A 95 -5.51 -20.26 -14.40
N GLY A 96 -5.40 -21.59 -14.47
CA GLY A 96 -6.20 -22.49 -13.67
C GLY A 96 -6.49 -23.85 -14.30
N ARG A 97 -7.61 -24.45 -13.86
CA ARG A 97 -8.08 -25.74 -14.33
C ARG A 97 -9.57 -25.68 -14.67
N GLU A 98 -9.94 -26.20 -15.83
CA GLU A 98 -11.31 -26.26 -16.28
C GLU A 98 -11.73 -27.73 -16.48
N LEU A 99 -12.80 -28.15 -15.79
CA LEU A 99 -13.33 -29.51 -15.80
C LEU A 99 -14.72 -29.49 -16.43
N HIS A 100 -14.88 -30.16 -17.56
CA HIS A 100 -16.18 -30.38 -18.20
C HIS A 100 -16.76 -31.72 -17.73
N LEU A 101 -17.97 -31.68 -17.20
CA LEU A 101 -18.65 -32.85 -16.67
C LEU A 101 -19.55 -33.49 -17.74
N THR A 102 -19.86 -34.78 -17.58
CA THR A 102 -20.70 -35.54 -18.53
C THR A 102 -22.18 -35.08 -18.62
N ASP A 103 -22.63 -34.30 -17.62
CA ASP A 103 -23.96 -33.66 -17.59
C ASP A 103 -24.00 -32.28 -18.27
N GLY A 104 -22.88 -31.85 -18.85
CA GLY A 104 -22.73 -30.59 -19.53
C GLY A 104 -22.33 -29.41 -18.62
N GLN A 105 -22.20 -29.61 -17.30
CA GLN A 105 -21.69 -28.57 -16.40
C GLN A 105 -20.18 -28.36 -16.59
N THR A 106 -19.72 -27.15 -16.28
CA THR A 106 -18.28 -26.79 -16.26
C THR A 106 -17.90 -26.27 -14.89
N ILE A 107 -16.77 -26.75 -14.37
CA ILE A 107 -16.16 -26.25 -13.16
C ILE A 107 -14.84 -25.54 -13.51
N LYS A 108 -14.71 -24.27 -13.14
CA LYS A 108 -13.46 -23.52 -13.28
C LYS A 108 -12.80 -23.34 -11.91
N LEU A 109 -11.55 -23.76 -11.83
CA LEU A 109 -10.71 -23.68 -10.62
C LEU A 109 -9.61 -22.65 -10.88
N GLN A 110 -9.63 -21.54 -10.15
CA GLN A 110 -8.63 -20.49 -10.29
C GLN A 110 -7.71 -20.49 -9.07
N PRO A 111 -6.39 -20.57 -9.27
CA PRO A 111 -5.42 -20.52 -8.20
C PRO A 111 -5.14 -19.10 -7.75
N GLY A 112 -4.45 -18.97 -6.61
CA GLY A 112 -3.82 -17.74 -6.19
C GLY A 112 -2.57 -17.40 -7.00
N ILE A 113 -1.83 -16.42 -6.52
CA ILE A 113 -0.58 -15.94 -7.15
C ILE A 113 0.53 -16.98 -7.20
N ASP A 114 0.41 -18.07 -6.45
CA ASP A 114 1.32 -19.23 -6.47
C ASP A 114 1.03 -20.19 -7.64
N HIS A 115 0.01 -19.91 -8.46
CA HIS A 115 -0.47 -20.73 -9.57
C HIS A 115 -0.81 -22.19 -9.18
N LYS A 116 -1.13 -22.42 -7.91
CA LYS A 116 -1.34 -23.74 -7.35
C LYS A 116 -2.52 -23.82 -6.38
N THR A 117 -2.56 -22.95 -5.39
CA THR A 117 -3.54 -23.00 -4.30
C THR A 117 -4.90 -22.51 -4.76
N LEU A 118 -5.95 -23.31 -4.60
CA LEU A 118 -7.33 -22.96 -4.98
C LEU A 118 -7.79 -21.71 -4.22
N LEU A 119 -8.21 -20.69 -4.97
CA LEU A 119 -8.91 -19.52 -4.42
C LEU A 119 -10.34 -19.39 -4.92
N LEU A 120 -10.62 -19.74 -6.19
CA LEU A 120 -11.97 -19.65 -6.74
C LEU A 120 -12.40 -20.97 -7.38
N TRP A 121 -13.63 -21.35 -7.11
CA TRP A 121 -14.33 -22.48 -7.70
C TRP A 121 -15.64 -22.01 -8.31
N THR A 122 -15.70 -21.88 -9.62
CA THR A 122 -16.89 -21.41 -10.36
C THR A 122 -17.64 -22.58 -10.95
N GLU A 123 -18.94 -22.64 -10.72
CA GLU A 123 -19.84 -23.63 -11.27
C GLU A 123 -20.69 -23.00 -12.39
N ILE A 124 -20.61 -23.57 -13.60
CA ILE A 124 -21.28 -23.11 -14.81
C ILE A 124 -22.21 -24.21 -15.27
N ALA A 125 -23.49 -23.89 -15.46
CA ALA A 125 -24.51 -24.81 -15.96
C ALA A 125 -24.28 -25.16 -17.46
N ALA A 126 -24.93 -26.19 -17.93
CA ALA A 126 -24.82 -26.66 -19.32
C ALA A 126 -25.20 -25.59 -20.38
N ASN A 127 -26.00 -24.60 -19.99
CA ASN A 127 -26.35 -23.47 -20.86
C ASN A 127 -25.31 -22.35 -20.86
N GLY A 128 -24.16 -22.53 -20.19
CA GLY A 128 -23.07 -21.56 -20.09
C GLY A 128 -23.23 -20.48 -19.01
N GLN A 129 -24.29 -20.53 -18.20
CA GLN A 129 -24.54 -19.55 -17.14
C GLN A 129 -23.84 -19.94 -15.85
N THR A 130 -23.19 -18.97 -15.22
CA THR A 130 -22.63 -19.12 -13.87
C THR A 130 -23.77 -19.27 -12.87
N THR A 131 -23.73 -20.32 -12.06
CA THR A 131 -24.73 -20.56 -11.01
C THR A 131 -24.24 -20.15 -9.64
N ARG A 132 -22.99 -20.48 -9.34
CA ARG A 132 -22.35 -20.09 -8.08
C ARG A 132 -20.83 -20.04 -8.19
N MET A 133 -20.24 -19.27 -7.30
CA MET A 133 -18.79 -19.17 -7.14
C MET A 133 -18.45 -19.36 -5.66
N LYS A 134 -17.60 -20.33 -5.36
CA LYS A 134 -17.07 -20.52 -4.01
C LYS A 134 -15.69 -19.91 -3.95
N PHE A 135 -15.39 -19.24 -2.86
CA PHE A 135 -14.07 -18.64 -2.64
C PHE A 135 -13.42 -19.23 -1.38
N PHE A 136 -12.11 -19.38 -1.48
CA PHE A 136 -11.26 -20.02 -0.49
C PHE A 136 -10.12 -19.08 -0.12
N ASP A 137 -9.64 -19.19 1.11
CA ASP A 137 -8.39 -18.56 1.49
C ASP A 137 -7.20 -19.49 1.16
N PRO A 138 -5.95 -18.99 1.15
CA PRO A 138 -4.78 -19.82 0.87
C PRO A 138 -4.57 -20.97 1.86
N ARG A 139 -5.22 -20.94 3.03
CA ARG A 139 -5.21 -22.04 4.00
C ARG A 139 -6.13 -23.20 3.63
N GLY A 140 -6.85 -23.10 2.50
CA GLY A 140 -7.79 -24.10 2.01
C GLY A 140 -9.17 -24.06 2.67
N GLN A 141 -9.48 -23.00 3.40
CA GLN A 141 -10.79 -22.85 4.01
C GLN A 141 -11.75 -22.15 3.06
N GLN A 142 -12.93 -22.73 2.87
CA GLN A 142 -13.98 -22.05 2.15
C GLN A 142 -14.45 -20.83 2.95
N ILE A 143 -14.32 -19.65 2.36
CA ILE A 143 -14.71 -18.37 2.96
C ILE A 143 -16.19 -18.12 2.76
N GLY A 144 -16.70 -18.41 1.54
CA GLY A 144 -18.08 -18.16 1.21
C GLY A 144 -18.48 -18.65 -0.16
N THR A 145 -19.71 -18.32 -0.53
CA THR A 145 -20.31 -18.66 -1.82
C THR A 145 -21.11 -17.48 -2.32
N GLU A 146 -20.92 -17.15 -3.58
CA GLU A 146 -21.76 -16.22 -4.35
C GLU A 146 -22.75 -17.00 -5.20
N TYR A 147 -23.97 -16.48 -5.32
CA TYR A 147 -25.05 -17.05 -6.11
C TYR A 147 -25.50 -16.02 -7.15
N PHE A 148 -25.64 -16.48 -8.39
CA PHE A 148 -25.99 -15.65 -9.54
C PHE A 148 -27.39 -15.94 -10.04
N SER A 149 -28.13 -14.90 -10.38
CA SER A 149 -29.45 -14.99 -10.97
C SER A 149 -29.39 -15.69 -12.35
N PRO A 150 -30.24 -16.68 -12.63
CA PRO A 150 -30.26 -17.32 -13.94
C PRO A 150 -30.76 -16.37 -15.06
N ASP A 151 -31.53 -15.33 -14.73
CA ASP A 151 -32.14 -14.45 -15.72
C ASP A 151 -31.18 -13.40 -16.28
N ASP A 152 -30.40 -12.75 -15.41
CA ASP A 152 -29.54 -11.62 -15.76
C ASP A 152 -28.06 -11.80 -15.36
N GLN A 153 -27.72 -12.95 -14.79
CA GLN A 153 -26.37 -13.29 -14.31
C GLN A 153 -25.83 -12.29 -13.27
N GLN A 154 -26.72 -11.53 -12.58
CA GLN A 154 -26.31 -10.65 -11.50
C GLN A 154 -26.13 -11.43 -10.19
N LEU A 155 -25.14 -11.02 -9.40
CA LEU A 155 -24.97 -11.47 -8.03
C LEU A 155 -26.18 -11.02 -7.20
N TYR A 156 -26.88 -11.97 -6.57
CA TYR A 156 -28.02 -11.62 -5.69
C TYR A 156 -27.81 -12.01 -4.22
N LEU A 157 -26.93 -12.97 -3.96
CA LEU A 157 -26.64 -13.44 -2.60
C LEU A 157 -25.17 -13.81 -2.48
N ARG A 158 -24.54 -13.37 -1.39
CA ARG A 158 -23.23 -13.87 -0.95
C ARG A 158 -23.39 -14.39 0.48
N GLU A 159 -23.01 -15.62 0.72
CA GLU A 159 -22.95 -16.22 2.05
C GLU A 159 -21.49 -16.38 2.47
N PHE A 160 -21.18 -15.93 3.66
CA PHE A 160 -19.91 -16.22 4.32
C PHE A 160 -20.07 -17.40 5.24
N VAL A 161 -19.05 -18.26 5.31
CA VAL A 161 -19.12 -19.53 6.06
C VAL A 161 -18.14 -19.49 7.22
N SER A 162 -18.65 -19.73 8.44
CA SER A 162 -17.84 -20.16 9.58
C SER A 162 -17.90 -21.68 9.68
N THR A 163 -16.75 -22.31 9.89
CA THR A 163 -16.67 -23.77 10.10
C THR A 163 -16.64 -24.16 11.58
N THR A 164 -16.52 -23.18 12.46
CA THR A 164 -16.30 -23.39 13.91
C THR A 164 -17.50 -22.97 14.77
N THR A 165 -18.29 -22.02 14.30
CA THR A 165 -19.40 -21.43 15.07
C THR A 165 -20.68 -21.35 14.24
N PRO A 166 -21.85 -21.19 14.86
CA PRO A 166 -23.11 -20.93 14.17
C PRO A 166 -23.22 -19.51 13.59
N THR A 167 -22.18 -18.68 13.76
CA THR A 167 -22.12 -17.32 13.21
C THR A 167 -22.29 -17.34 11.71
N LYS A 168 -23.11 -16.42 11.21
CA LYS A 168 -23.39 -16.29 9.78
C LYS A 168 -23.39 -14.83 9.36
N LEU A 169 -22.74 -14.59 8.24
CA LEU A 169 -22.81 -13.31 7.55
C LEU A 169 -23.23 -13.56 6.09
N TRP A 170 -24.22 -12.83 5.62
CA TRP A 170 -24.60 -12.86 4.22
C TRP A 170 -24.99 -11.48 3.72
N THR A 171 -24.79 -11.27 2.43
CA THR A 171 -25.20 -10.05 1.76
C THR A 171 -26.20 -10.37 0.66
N THR A 172 -27.20 -9.51 0.52
CA THR A 172 -28.13 -9.58 -0.60
C THR A 172 -27.97 -8.34 -1.46
N VAL A 173 -28.00 -8.53 -2.78
CA VAL A 173 -27.91 -7.45 -3.76
C VAL A 173 -29.25 -7.36 -4.48
N THR A 174 -29.86 -6.18 -4.45
CA THR A 174 -31.13 -5.92 -5.17
C THR A 174 -30.87 -5.75 -6.66
N ALA A 175 -31.92 -5.83 -7.48
CA ALA A 175 -31.85 -5.57 -8.91
C ALA A 175 -31.37 -4.13 -9.26
N THR A 176 -31.43 -3.19 -8.31
CA THR A 176 -30.87 -1.83 -8.44
C THR A 176 -29.42 -1.72 -7.99
N GLY A 177 -28.78 -2.84 -7.59
CA GLY A 177 -27.39 -2.90 -7.13
C GLY A 177 -27.18 -2.50 -5.65
N GLN A 178 -28.24 -2.22 -4.91
CA GLN A 178 -28.13 -1.94 -3.49
C GLN A 178 -27.79 -3.21 -2.70
N THR A 179 -26.73 -3.17 -1.91
CA THR A 179 -26.27 -4.28 -1.06
C THR A 179 -26.74 -4.07 0.37
N THR A 180 -27.30 -5.12 0.98
CA THR A 180 -27.62 -5.17 2.41
C THR A 180 -26.86 -6.30 3.07
N TYR A 181 -26.50 -6.13 4.32
CA TYR A 181 -25.70 -7.07 5.10
C TYR A 181 -26.54 -7.61 6.27
N ARG A 182 -26.49 -8.91 6.51
CA ARG A 182 -27.07 -9.56 7.67
C ARG A 182 -26.01 -10.34 8.41
N PHE A 183 -25.87 -10.06 9.69
CA PHE A 183 -24.94 -10.74 10.57
C PHE A 183 -25.70 -11.38 11.72
N ARG A 184 -25.50 -12.69 11.90
CA ARG A 184 -26.03 -13.45 13.02
C ARG A 184 -24.87 -13.90 13.89
N THR A 185 -24.90 -13.46 15.15
CA THR A 185 -23.92 -13.83 16.17
C THR A 185 -24.10 -15.28 16.65
N ALA A 186 -23.12 -15.80 17.38
CA ALA A 186 -23.15 -17.15 17.91
C ALA A 186 -24.31 -17.39 18.92
N ASP A 187 -24.75 -16.36 19.63
CA ASP A 187 -25.91 -16.36 20.54
C ASP A 187 -27.26 -16.12 19.82
N ASN A 188 -27.24 -16.18 18.47
CA ASN A 188 -28.38 -16.07 17.59
C ASN A 188 -29.06 -14.67 17.54
N GLN A 189 -28.33 -13.60 17.86
CA GLN A 189 -28.82 -12.24 17.61
C GLN A 189 -28.58 -11.87 16.14
N GLU A 190 -29.57 -11.23 15.52
CA GLU A 190 -29.48 -10.77 14.13
C GLU A 190 -29.32 -9.26 14.06
N HIS A 191 -28.35 -8.84 13.25
CA HIS A 191 -28.09 -7.46 12.91
C HIS A 191 -28.26 -7.27 11.41
N MET A 192 -28.85 -6.15 11.00
CA MET A 192 -29.03 -5.78 9.60
C MET A 192 -28.37 -4.43 9.34
N PHE A 193 -27.65 -4.33 8.22
CA PHE A 193 -26.96 -3.12 7.81
C PHE A 193 -27.29 -2.82 6.35
N ASP A 194 -27.49 -1.56 6.03
CA ASP A 194 -27.81 -1.06 4.68
C ASP A 194 -26.56 -0.72 3.85
N SER A 195 -25.38 -0.82 4.46
CA SER A 195 -24.09 -0.57 3.81
C SER A 195 -22.96 -1.34 4.48
N GLU A 196 -21.83 -1.50 3.77
CA GLU A 196 -20.60 -2.06 4.34
C GLU A 196 -20.04 -1.15 5.43
N ALA A 197 -20.17 0.17 5.27
CA ALA A 197 -19.73 1.12 6.28
C ALA A 197 -20.47 0.95 7.62
N ALA A 198 -21.78 0.64 7.59
CA ALA A 198 -22.55 0.34 8.80
C ALA A 198 -22.10 -0.97 9.46
N LEU A 199 -21.76 -2.00 8.67
CA LEU A 199 -21.17 -3.23 9.21
C LEU A 199 -19.77 -2.98 9.80
N GLN A 200 -18.94 -2.19 9.13
CA GLN A 200 -17.63 -1.77 9.64
C GLN A 200 -17.76 -1.01 10.96
N ALA A 201 -18.69 -0.04 11.05
CA ALA A 201 -18.94 0.73 12.27
C ALA A 201 -19.34 -0.19 13.43
N PHE A 202 -20.27 -1.11 13.19
CA PHE A 202 -20.67 -2.11 14.17
C PHE A 202 -19.48 -2.94 14.67
N TRP A 203 -18.64 -3.40 13.75
CA TRP A 203 -17.46 -4.20 14.10
C TRP A 203 -16.42 -3.38 14.88
N LEU A 204 -16.17 -2.11 14.50
CA LEU A 204 -15.28 -1.23 15.26
C LEU A 204 -15.82 -0.96 16.67
N ASP A 205 -17.13 -0.76 16.81
CA ASP A 205 -17.79 -0.61 18.11
C ASP A 205 -17.64 -1.87 18.99
N GLU A 206 -17.71 -3.08 18.40
CA GLU A 206 -17.46 -4.33 19.13
C GLU A 206 -16.00 -4.41 19.62
N LEU A 207 -15.02 -3.99 18.82
CA LEU A 207 -13.62 -3.92 19.25
C LEU A 207 -13.46 -2.95 20.43
N VAL A 208 -14.13 -1.79 20.41
CA VAL A 208 -14.10 -0.83 21.51
C VAL A 208 -14.72 -1.42 22.77
N ARG A 209 -15.88 -2.09 22.67
CA ARG A 209 -16.55 -2.73 23.84
C ARG A 209 -15.70 -3.81 24.48
N GLN A 210 -15.04 -4.65 23.65
CA GLN A 210 -14.13 -5.68 24.12
C GLN A 210 -12.96 -5.07 24.90
N ASN A 211 -12.32 -4.02 24.35
CA ASN A 211 -11.20 -3.34 25.00
C ASN A 211 -11.64 -2.64 26.29
N THR A 212 -12.77 -1.95 26.28
CA THR A 212 -13.32 -1.27 27.47
C THR A 212 -13.61 -2.28 28.59
N THR A 213 -14.15 -3.46 28.24
CA THR A 213 -14.38 -4.55 29.20
C THR A 213 -13.07 -5.06 29.79
N ALA A 214 -11.98 -5.06 29.02
CA ALA A 214 -10.63 -5.40 29.48
C ALA A 214 -9.93 -4.25 30.23
N GLY A 215 -10.57 -3.08 30.38
CA GLY A 215 -9.98 -1.89 31.01
C GLY A 215 -8.96 -1.16 30.12
N GLU A 216 -9.05 -1.34 28.81
CA GLU A 216 -8.14 -0.77 27.84
C GLU A 216 -8.80 0.35 27.01
N GLU A 217 -8.07 1.42 26.77
CA GLU A 217 -8.46 2.47 25.83
C GLU A 217 -8.23 2.03 24.39
N THR A 218 -9.11 2.44 23.49
CA THR A 218 -9.01 2.15 22.04
C THR A 218 -8.55 3.39 21.25
N VAL A 219 -7.57 3.19 20.39
CA VAL A 219 -7.07 4.20 19.45
C VAL A 219 -7.13 3.66 18.03
N PHE A 220 -7.80 4.39 17.14
CA PHE A 220 -7.77 4.13 15.70
C PHE A 220 -6.84 5.11 15.01
N ILE A 221 -5.87 4.60 14.26
CA ILE A 221 -4.98 5.38 13.37
C ILE A 221 -5.35 5.02 11.93
N VAL A 222 -5.87 5.99 11.19
CA VAL A 222 -6.51 5.79 9.90
C VAL A 222 -5.53 6.12 8.78
N ASP A 223 -5.03 5.10 8.10
CA ASP A 223 -4.14 5.25 6.94
C ASP A 223 -4.91 5.39 5.62
N ARG A 224 -6.07 4.74 5.50
CA ARG A 224 -6.96 4.79 4.33
C ARG A 224 -8.21 5.60 4.64
N ASN A 225 -8.09 6.93 4.61
CA ASN A 225 -9.11 7.85 5.10
C ASN A 225 -10.46 7.72 4.37
N ALA A 226 -10.47 7.75 3.04
CA ALA A 226 -11.70 7.63 2.27
C ALA A 226 -12.44 6.32 2.50
N GLU A 227 -11.71 5.23 2.75
CA GLU A 227 -12.26 3.89 2.91
C GLU A 227 -12.93 3.67 4.28
N TRP A 228 -12.51 4.41 5.30
CA TRP A 228 -13.00 4.23 6.67
C TRP A 228 -13.89 5.36 7.18
N PHE A 229 -13.93 6.51 6.46
CA PHE A 229 -14.61 7.70 6.95
C PHE A 229 -16.08 7.44 7.33
N ASP A 230 -16.85 6.84 6.42
CA ASP A 230 -18.29 6.60 6.63
C ASP A 230 -18.54 5.65 7.82
N ALA A 231 -17.67 4.68 8.04
CA ALA A 231 -17.74 3.81 9.20
C ALA A 231 -17.42 4.56 10.49
N LEU A 232 -16.34 5.34 10.51
CA LEU A 232 -15.93 6.11 11.70
C LEU A 232 -16.93 7.18 12.09
N GLN A 233 -17.69 7.72 11.13
CA GLN A 233 -18.79 8.65 11.36
C GLN A 233 -20.02 7.96 11.99
N GLN A 234 -20.25 6.70 11.63
CA GLN A 234 -21.40 5.91 12.12
C GLN A 234 -21.13 5.20 13.44
N MET A 235 -19.90 5.16 13.94
CA MET A 235 -19.57 4.58 15.24
C MET A 235 -20.33 5.24 16.39
N THR A 236 -20.74 4.44 17.36
CA THR A 236 -21.44 4.87 18.58
C THR A 236 -20.57 4.81 19.83
N GLU A 237 -19.57 3.92 19.86
CA GLU A 237 -18.67 3.78 20.99
C GLU A 237 -17.52 4.82 20.94
N PRO A 238 -17.15 5.42 22.07
CA PRO A 238 -16.11 6.42 22.13
C PRO A 238 -14.73 5.80 21.94
N ALA A 239 -13.94 6.35 21.00
CA ALA A 239 -12.55 5.97 20.77
C ALA A 239 -11.74 7.18 20.30
N ARG A 240 -10.44 7.19 20.58
CA ARG A 240 -9.52 8.16 20.01
C ARG A 240 -9.33 7.83 18.52
N LYS A 241 -9.42 8.83 17.67
CA LYS A 241 -9.29 8.69 16.22
C LYS A 241 -8.25 9.66 15.70
N MET A 242 -7.25 9.16 14.99
CA MET A 242 -6.19 9.96 14.34
C MET A 242 -6.18 9.65 12.86
N SER A 243 -6.16 10.69 12.02
CA SER A 243 -6.08 10.56 10.57
C SER A 243 -4.66 10.81 10.09
N VAL A 244 -4.11 9.93 9.24
CA VAL A 244 -2.77 10.12 8.64
C VAL A 244 -2.93 10.56 7.19
N LEU A 245 -2.32 11.69 6.84
CA LEU A 245 -2.33 12.20 5.47
C LEU A 245 -1.02 11.78 4.78
N HIS A 246 -1.10 10.78 3.92
CA HIS A 246 0.07 10.20 3.24
C HIS A 246 0.45 10.90 1.93
N ASN A 247 -0.37 11.84 1.46
CA ASN A 247 -0.15 12.60 0.24
C ASN A 247 -0.62 14.05 0.44
N THR A 248 -0.54 14.87 -0.61
CA THR A 248 -1.04 16.23 -0.59
C THR A 248 -2.52 16.28 -0.23
N HIS A 249 -2.90 17.21 0.65
CA HIS A 249 -4.29 17.37 1.09
C HIS A 249 -5.16 18.11 0.07
N THR A 250 -4.54 18.80 -0.89
CA THR A 250 -5.18 19.43 -2.05
C THR A 250 -4.75 18.72 -3.35
N ILE A 251 -5.54 18.86 -4.41
CA ILE A 251 -5.21 18.33 -5.75
C ILE A 251 -3.91 18.97 -6.25
N ASP A 252 -3.81 20.30 -6.14
CA ASP A 252 -2.60 21.06 -6.40
C ASP A 252 -2.01 21.55 -5.07
N PRO A 253 -0.85 21.03 -4.63
CA PRO A 253 -0.25 21.39 -3.34
C PRO A 253 0.22 22.84 -3.27
N GLN A 254 0.40 23.54 -4.40
CA GLN A 254 0.71 24.96 -4.43
C GLN A 254 -0.52 25.81 -4.06
N GLN A 255 -1.72 25.27 -4.22
CA GLN A 255 -2.98 25.93 -3.91
C GLN A 255 -3.56 25.40 -2.59
N VAL A 256 -3.00 25.85 -1.46
CA VAL A 256 -3.41 25.39 -0.11
C VAL A 256 -4.92 25.52 0.15
N MET A 257 -5.57 26.54 -0.43
CA MET A 257 -7.01 26.78 -0.34
C MET A 257 -7.78 26.19 -1.54
N GLY A 258 -7.12 25.46 -2.42
CA GLY A 258 -7.69 24.84 -3.61
C GLY A 258 -8.60 23.64 -3.32
N PRO A 259 -9.09 22.98 -4.37
CA PRO A 259 -9.87 21.75 -4.23
C PRO A 259 -9.11 20.67 -3.46
N LEU A 260 -9.83 19.96 -2.60
CA LEU A 260 -9.26 18.91 -1.78
C LEU A 260 -8.98 17.62 -2.59
N ASN A 261 -8.01 16.88 -2.16
CA ASN A 261 -7.77 15.52 -2.62
C ASN A 261 -8.91 14.64 -2.09
N GLU A 262 -9.55 13.87 -2.97
CA GLU A 262 -10.70 13.01 -2.66
C GLU A 262 -10.44 12.04 -1.50
N ASN A 263 -9.20 11.58 -1.32
CA ASN A 263 -8.83 10.70 -0.22
C ASN A 263 -8.93 11.36 1.17
N TYR A 264 -8.94 12.70 1.24
CA TYR A 264 -8.90 13.45 2.50
C TYR A 264 -10.05 14.45 2.65
N GLU A 265 -10.83 14.69 1.59
CA GLU A 265 -11.90 15.69 1.59
C GLU A 265 -12.89 15.47 2.73
N ALA A 266 -13.37 14.23 2.89
CA ALA A 266 -14.34 13.89 3.91
C ALA A 266 -13.78 14.11 5.33
N VAL A 267 -12.59 13.59 5.62
CA VAL A 267 -11.98 13.68 6.97
C VAL A 267 -11.59 15.12 7.34
N LEU A 268 -11.16 15.92 6.38
CA LEU A 268 -10.79 17.32 6.62
C LEU A 268 -12.00 18.24 6.76
N ASN A 269 -13.11 17.92 6.11
CA ASN A 269 -14.37 18.64 6.28
C ASN A 269 -15.10 18.27 7.59
N HIS A 270 -14.75 17.15 8.23
CA HIS A 270 -15.31 16.68 9.49
C HIS A 270 -14.23 16.47 10.56
N GLN A 271 -13.37 17.48 10.69
CA GLN A 271 -12.21 17.42 11.58
C GLN A 271 -12.56 17.13 13.06
N GLU A 272 -13.78 17.45 13.48
CA GLU A 272 -14.29 17.20 14.81
C GLU A 272 -14.39 15.72 15.20
N LEU A 273 -14.37 14.83 14.21
CA LEU A 273 -14.33 13.37 14.44
C LEU A 273 -12.94 12.86 14.84
N PHE A 274 -11.91 13.66 14.61
CA PHE A 274 -10.54 13.25 14.82
C PHE A 274 -9.87 14.09 15.92
N GLU A 275 -9.24 13.40 16.87
CA GLU A 275 -8.42 14.05 17.88
C GLU A 275 -7.23 14.80 17.23
N ARG A 276 -6.68 14.22 16.14
CA ARG A 276 -5.46 14.72 15.52
C ARG A 276 -5.30 14.26 14.07
N PHE A 277 -4.71 15.12 13.27
CA PHE A 277 -4.17 14.79 11.96
C PHE A 277 -2.66 14.62 12.04
N ILE A 278 -2.16 13.53 11.48
CA ILE A 278 -0.73 13.25 11.36
C ILE A 278 -0.34 13.49 9.89
N VAL A 279 0.66 14.31 9.68
CA VAL A 279 1.25 14.59 8.37
C VAL A 279 2.74 14.25 8.40
N SER A 280 3.37 14.11 7.23
CA SER A 280 4.76 13.67 7.20
C SER A 280 5.78 14.81 7.28
N SER A 281 5.38 16.05 7.01
CA SER A 281 6.27 17.22 6.95
C SER A 281 5.75 18.41 7.76
N ASP A 282 6.66 19.24 8.28
CA ASP A 282 6.29 20.47 8.98
C ASP A 282 5.61 21.47 8.05
N GLN A 283 6.01 21.50 6.77
CA GLN A 283 5.35 22.35 5.79
C GLN A 283 3.90 21.92 5.54
N GLN A 284 3.62 20.63 5.42
CA GLN A 284 2.24 20.16 5.29
C GLN A 284 1.41 20.49 6.52
N ALA A 285 1.99 20.36 7.71
CA ALA A 285 1.31 20.76 8.95
C ALA A 285 0.93 22.24 8.94
N ALA A 286 1.83 23.11 8.53
CA ALA A 286 1.57 24.55 8.40
C ALA A 286 0.46 24.84 7.36
N ASP A 287 0.50 24.20 6.21
CA ASP A 287 -0.47 24.36 5.14
C ASP A 287 -1.89 23.87 5.56
N VAL A 288 -1.97 22.74 6.25
CA VAL A 288 -3.25 22.24 6.81
C VAL A 288 -3.80 23.21 7.86
N LEU A 289 -2.95 23.68 8.79
CA LEU A 289 -3.35 24.63 9.83
C LEU A 289 -3.75 26.01 9.26
N ALA A 290 -3.16 26.44 8.15
CA ALA A 290 -3.56 27.67 7.46
C ALA A 290 -5.03 27.60 6.99
N ARG A 291 -5.51 26.44 6.58
CA ARG A 291 -6.89 26.22 6.15
C ARG A 291 -7.83 25.85 7.30
N TRP A 292 -7.37 25.05 8.25
CA TRP A 292 -8.13 24.61 9.43
C TRP A 292 -7.41 24.98 10.73
N PRO A 293 -7.48 26.26 11.16
CA PRO A 293 -6.73 26.76 12.32
C PRO A 293 -7.12 26.12 13.67
N LYS A 294 -8.23 25.40 13.72
CA LYS A 294 -8.71 24.71 14.93
C LYS A 294 -8.33 23.22 14.96
N ALA A 295 -7.81 22.69 13.86
CA ALA A 295 -7.40 21.29 13.80
C ALA A 295 -6.14 21.09 14.67
N THR A 296 -6.01 19.94 15.27
CA THR A 296 -4.75 19.51 15.88
C THR A 296 -3.94 18.75 14.84
N VAL A 297 -2.79 19.27 14.45
CA VAL A 297 -1.94 18.68 13.42
C VAL A 297 -0.54 18.45 13.99
N THR A 298 0.03 17.28 13.74
CA THR A 298 1.41 16.96 14.15
C THR A 298 2.20 16.37 12.99
N ALA A 299 3.40 16.87 12.78
CA ALA A 299 4.32 16.35 11.78
C ALA A 299 5.13 15.18 12.35
N ILE A 300 4.85 13.97 11.86
CA ILE A 300 5.61 12.76 12.14
C ILE A 300 6.02 12.14 10.81
N PRO A 301 7.30 12.13 10.46
CA PRO A 301 7.74 11.50 9.21
C PRO A 301 7.24 10.06 9.09
N VAL A 302 6.67 9.75 7.93
CA VAL A 302 6.17 8.40 7.64
C VAL A 302 7.29 7.36 7.54
N ALA A 303 8.50 7.80 7.22
CA ALA A 303 9.67 6.95 7.09
C ALA A 303 10.15 6.47 8.47
N VAL A 304 10.33 5.16 8.60
CA VAL A 304 10.96 4.51 9.77
C VAL A 304 12.09 3.64 9.23
N LEU A 305 13.32 3.98 9.59
CA LEU A 305 14.46 3.19 9.20
C LEU A 305 14.76 2.10 10.25
N PRO A 306 15.09 0.88 9.84
CA PRO A 306 15.39 -0.21 10.77
C PRO A 306 16.64 0.12 11.60
N ASP A 307 16.68 -0.39 12.86
CA ASP A 307 17.82 -0.18 13.75
C ASP A 307 19.12 -0.81 13.20
N GLN A 308 18.99 -1.97 12.59
CA GLN A 308 20.09 -2.65 11.91
C GLN A 308 19.95 -2.40 10.41
N ARG A 309 20.78 -1.52 9.90
CA ARG A 309 20.91 -1.29 8.46
C ARG A 309 22.09 -2.10 7.93
N PRO A 310 21.99 -2.61 6.68
CA PRO A 310 23.17 -3.15 6.01
C PRO A 310 24.29 -2.11 6.04
N VAL A 311 25.53 -2.59 6.12
CA VAL A 311 26.68 -1.70 5.96
C VAL A 311 26.63 -1.12 4.57
N ASN A 312 26.67 0.22 4.46
CA ASN A 312 26.66 0.88 3.17
C ASN A 312 27.87 0.48 2.34
N THR A 313 27.63 0.14 1.09
CA THR A 313 28.70 -0.09 0.10
C THR A 313 29.54 1.17 0.01
N PRO A 314 30.86 1.07 0.20
CA PRO A 314 31.77 2.20 0.01
C PRO A 314 31.58 2.83 -1.37
N PHE A 315 31.64 4.16 -1.46
CA PHE A 315 31.39 4.86 -2.70
C PHE A 315 32.26 4.35 -3.88
N VAL A 316 33.51 4.00 -3.59
CA VAL A 316 34.46 3.50 -4.60
C VAL A 316 34.15 2.10 -5.14
N GLU A 317 33.30 1.34 -4.45
CA GLU A 317 32.85 0.01 -4.86
C GLU A 317 31.51 0.05 -5.61
N ARG A 318 30.88 1.22 -5.68
CA ARG A 318 29.62 1.41 -6.41
C ARG A 318 29.83 1.43 -7.91
N GLU A 319 28.79 1.11 -8.65
CA GLU A 319 28.80 1.12 -10.11
C GLU A 319 28.98 2.55 -10.63
N VAL A 320 30.10 2.78 -11.29
CA VAL A 320 30.47 4.12 -11.78
C VAL A 320 29.47 4.60 -12.82
N GLY A 321 28.90 5.78 -12.61
CA GLY A 321 27.95 6.40 -13.54
C GLY A 321 26.49 5.97 -13.32
N LEU A 322 26.19 5.04 -12.40
CA LEU A 322 24.84 4.55 -12.21
C LEU A 322 23.95 5.57 -11.47
N VAL A 323 22.92 6.04 -12.16
CA VAL A 323 21.76 6.74 -11.59
C VAL A 323 20.62 5.72 -11.42
N ALA A 324 20.18 5.47 -10.19
CA ALA A 324 19.06 4.59 -9.95
C ALA A 324 17.80 5.36 -9.58
N ILE A 325 16.67 4.94 -10.11
CA ILE A 325 15.34 5.46 -9.75
C ILE A 325 14.49 4.29 -9.31
N VAL A 326 13.93 4.37 -8.09
CA VAL A 326 12.99 3.38 -7.58
C VAL A 326 11.66 4.09 -7.34
N SER A 327 10.67 3.81 -8.19
CA SER A 327 9.40 4.51 -8.17
C SER A 327 8.33 3.72 -8.93
N ARG A 328 7.05 3.92 -8.60
CA ARG A 328 5.97 3.51 -9.51
C ARG A 328 6.15 4.22 -10.85
N ILE A 329 5.89 3.53 -11.94
CA ILE A 329 5.82 4.17 -13.25
C ILE A 329 4.39 4.70 -13.40
N ALA A 330 4.22 5.99 -13.11
CA ALA A 330 2.92 6.65 -13.08
C ALA A 330 3.05 8.13 -13.49
N PRO A 331 1.99 8.75 -14.03
CA PRO A 331 2.05 10.13 -14.54
C PRO A 331 2.57 11.14 -13.51
N GLU A 332 2.15 11.02 -12.25
CA GLU A 332 2.56 11.93 -11.18
C GLU A 332 4.06 11.84 -10.83
N LYS A 333 4.74 10.77 -11.22
CA LYS A 333 6.19 10.60 -11.03
C LYS A 333 7.03 11.24 -12.14
N ASN A 334 6.39 11.60 -13.25
CA ASN A 334 6.99 12.34 -14.35
C ASN A 334 8.35 11.80 -14.81
N LEU A 335 8.46 10.46 -14.91
CA LEU A 335 9.72 9.78 -15.23
C LEU A 335 10.25 10.12 -16.64
N THR A 336 9.41 10.64 -17.51
CA THR A 336 9.83 11.13 -18.83
C THR A 336 10.88 12.24 -18.71
N GLU A 337 10.73 13.17 -17.76
CA GLU A 337 11.72 14.23 -17.53
C GLU A 337 12.98 13.70 -16.86
N ALA A 338 12.90 12.69 -16.00
CA ALA A 338 14.08 11.99 -15.50
C ALA A 338 14.89 11.35 -16.62
N VAL A 339 14.20 10.68 -17.56
CA VAL A 339 14.81 10.09 -18.76
C VAL A 339 15.48 11.17 -19.62
N GLN A 340 14.83 12.33 -19.81
CA GLN A 340 15.41 13.46 -20.54
C GLN A 340 16.66 14.01 -19.85
N ALA A 341 16.64 14.21 -18.53
CA ALA A 341 17.79 14.66 -17.76
C ALA A 341 18.98 13.69 -17.90
N ILE A 342 18.74 12.40 -17.76
CA ILE A 342 19.78 11.37 -17.92
C ILE A 342 20.32 11.34 -19.35
N HIS A 343 19.44 11.45 -20.36
CA HIS A 343 19.84 11.49 -21.76
C HIS A 343 20.77 12.68 -22.04
N LEU A 344 20.43 13.89 -21.62
CA LEU A 344 21.25 15.07 -21.75
C LEU A 344 22.59 14.97 -21.00
N ALA A 345 22.59 14.36 -19.84
CA ALA A 345 23.82 14.13 -19.07
C ALA A 345 24.74 13.11 -19.75
N HIS A 346 24.17 12.00 -20.25
CA HIS A 346 24.92 10.97 -20.99
C HIS A 346 25.61 11.54 -22.26
N GLN A 347 24.95 12.45 -22.98
CA GLN A 347 25.54 13.10 -24.14
C GLN A 347 26.81 13.92 -23.81
N GLN A 348 26.97 14.38 -22.57
CA GLN A 348 28.12 15.13 -22.11
C GLN A 348 29.14 14.26 -21.38
N ASN A 349 28.70 13.15 -20.76
CA ASN A 349 29.55 12.18 -20.09
C ASN A 349 28.93 10.78 -20.29
N ASP A 350 29.50 9.99 -21.18
CA ASP A 350 29.01 8.70 -21.65
C ASP A 350 29.07 7.60 -20.58
N MET A 351 29.73 7.83 -19.44
CA MET A 351 29.69 6.93 -18.29
C MET A 351 28.33 6.97 -17.57
N ILE A 352 27.57 8.09 -17.66
CA ILE A 352 26.29 8.26 -16.97
C ILE A 352 25.24 7.36 -17.62
N HIS A 353 24.67 6.46 -16.84
CA HIS A 353 23.60 5.56 -17.27
C HIS A 353 22.57 5.35 -16.15
N ALA A 354 21.41 4.78 -16.46
CA ALA A 354 20.36 4.63 -15.48
C ALA A 354 19.66 3.28 -15.48
N GLU A 355 19.23 2.90 -14.29
CA GLU A 355 18.25 1.84 -14.05
C GLU A 355 17.00 2.43 -13.39
N ILE A 356 15.83 2.18 -13.99
CA ILE A 356 14.52 2.57 -13.45
C ILE A 356 13.82 1.30 -12.96
N TRP A 357 13.60 1.24 -11.66
CA TRP A 357 12.99 0.11 -10.97
C TRP A 357 11.58 0.47 -10.49
N GLY A 358 10.62 -0.33 -10.88
CA GLY A 358 9.21 -0.18 -10.58
C GLY A 358 8.34 -0.75 -11.66
N SER A 359 7.04 -0.64 -11.48
CA SER A 359 6.05 -1.02 -12.50
C SER A 359 4.95 0.03 -12.55
N GLY A 360 4.32 0.12 -13.70
CA GLY A 360 3.17 0.97 -13.95
C GLY A 360 1.88 0.17 -14.12
N ASN A 361 0.79 0.89 -14.31
CA ASN A 361 -0.51 0.34 -14.66
C ASN A 361 -0.93 0.88 -16.03
N HIS A 362 -1.92 0.24 -16.65
CA HIS A 362 -2.56 0.75 -17.88
C HIS A 362 -1.56 1.08 -19.02
N GLY A 363 -0.45 0.32 -19.13
CA GLY A 363 0.56 0.52 -20.18
C GLY A 363 1.52 1.68 -19.94
N ASP A 364 1.68 2.16 -18.70
CA ASP A 364 2.66 3.19 -18.35
C ASP A 364 4.09 2.73 -18.61
N ASP A 365 4.41 1.46 -18.32
CA ASP A 365 5.70 0.85 -18.63
C ASP A 365 6.01 0.92 -20.13
N ASP A 366 5.05 0.53 -20.97
CA ASP A 366 5.20 0.53 -22.43
C ASP A 366 5.39 1.95 -22.97
N ARG A 367 4.66 2.93 -22.43
CA ARG A 367 4.79 4.34 -22.82
C ARG A 367 6.17 4.90 -22.48
N LEU A 368 6.66 4.60 -21.28
CA LEU A 368 7.99 5.05 -20.87
C LEU A 368 9.08 4.37 -21.69
N GLN A 369 8.96 3.05 -21.97
CA GLN A 369 9.89 2.34 -22.84
C GLN A 369 9.88 2.91 -24.26
N ALA A 370 8.70 3.14 -24.83
CA ALA A 370 8.57 3.73 -26.17
C ALA A 370 9.25 5.13 -26.25
N PHE A 371 9.16 5.92 -25.18
CA PHE A 371 9.85 7.20 -25.11
C PHE A 371 11.37 7.05 -25.05
N ILE A 372 11.90 6.11 -24.26
CA ILE A 372 13.34 5.79 -24.20
C ILE A 372 13.85 5.35 -25.57
N ASP A 373 13.10 4.53 -26.29
CA ASP A 373 13.42 4.05 -27.63
C ASP A 373 13.42 5.20 -28.66
N GLN A 374 12.39 6.07 -28.59
CA GLN A 374 12.24 7.23 -29.47
C GLN A 374 13.44 8.19 -29.41
N ILE A 375 14.00 8.42 -28.22
CA ILE A 375 15.15 9.30 -28.05
C ILE A 375 16.50 8.56 -28.22
N GLY A 376 16.48 7.25 -28.54
CA GLY A 376 17.69 6.45 -28.77
C GLY A 376 18.48 6.13 -27.50
N ALA A 377 17.83 6.14 -26.31
CA ALA A 377 18.49 5.99 -25.02
C ALA A 377 18.54 4.55 -24.50
N THR A 378 18.00 3.58 -25.23
CA THR A 378 17.88 2.17 -24.80
C THR A 378 19.22 1.51 -24.45
N ALA A 379 20.35 2.00 -24.94
CA ALA A 379 21.67 1.45 -24.61
C ALA A 379 22.06 1.69 -23.15
N TYR A 380 21.71 2.84 -22.57
CA TYR A 380 22.18 3.34 -21.27
C TYR A 380 21.06 3.67 -20.28
N ILE A 381 19.76 3.60 -20.65
CA ILE A 381 18.61 3.70 -19.74
C ILE A 381 17.82 2.40 -19.82
N LYS A 382 17.63 1.74 -18.67
CA LYS A 382 16.98 0.42 -18.60
C LYS A 382 15.79 0.44 -17.63
N LEU A 383 14.61 0.00 -18.09
CA LEU A 383 13.51 -0.38 -17.22
C LEU A 383 13.77 -1.78 -16.68
N LYS A 384 13.75 -1.94 -15.36
CA LYS A 384 14.12 -3.18 -14.65
C LYS A 384 12.94 -3.91 -14.07
N GLY A 385 11.76 -3.30 -14.08
CA GLY A 385 10.56 -3.84 -13.44
C GLY A 385 10.58 -3.69 -11.92
N TYR A 386 9.60 -4.29 -11.27
CA TYR A 386 9.43 -4.22 -9.82
C TYR A 386 10.57 -4.94 -9.07
N THR A 387 11.01 -4.35 -7.96
CA THR A 387 11.92 -4.99 -7.01
C THR A 387 11.29 -5.07 -5.62
N ALA A 388 11.45 -6.21 -4.95
CA ALA A 388 11.12 -6.37 -3.53
C ALA A 388 12.32 -6.02 -2.60
N GLN A 389 13.48 -5.71 -3.19
CA GLN A 389 14.74 -5.46 -2.46
C GLN A 389 15.40 -4.16 -2.95
N PRO A 390 14.77 -2.99 -2.74
CA PRO A 390 15.29 -1.70 -3.22
C PRO A 390 16.67 -1.37 -2.63
N GLU A 391 17.01 -1.91 -1.45
CA GLU A 391 18.32 -1.70 -0.83
C GLU A 391 19.47 -2.18 -1.74
N GLN A 392 19.30 -3.29 -2.44
CA GLN A 392 20.33 -3.81 -3.35
C GLN A 392 20.55 -2.87 -4.55
N VAL A 393 19.50 -2.17 -4.96
CA VAL A 393 19.59 -1.15 -6.02
C VAL A 393 20.37 0.07 -5.50
N TRP A 394 19.97 0.57 -4.33
CA TRP A 394 20.60 1.74 -3.73
C TRP A 394 22.06 1.53 -3.38
N GLN A 395 22.47 0.32 -2.97
CA GLN A 395 23.87 0.01 -2.67
C GLN A 395 24.78 0.06 -3.87
N ARG A 396 24.26 -0.07 -5.10
CA ARG A 396 25.02 0.04 -6.35
C ARG A 396 25.06 1.45 -6.87
N ALA A 397 24.02 2.25 -6.64
CA ALA A 397 23.83 3.56 -7.24
C ALA A 397 24.76 4.63 -6.67
N GLN A 398 25.17 5.58 -7.52
CA GLN A 398 25.93 6.74 -7.11
C GLN A 398 25.08 8.01 -6.98
N ALA A 399 23.93 8.08 -7.67
CA ALA A 399 22.96 9.17 -7.58
C ALA A 399 21.55 8.69 -7.84
N THR A 400 20.54 9.49 -7.46
CA THR A 400 19.13 9.29 -7.82
C THR A 400 18.48 10.59 -8.27
N LEU A 401 17.39 10.47 -9.04
CA LEU A 401 16.54 11.60 -9.45
C LEU A 401 15.12 11.42 -8.91
N LEU A 402 14.49 12.53 -8.54
CA LEU A 402 13.07 12.61 -8.27
C LEU A 402 12.43 13.74 -9.11
N THR A 403 11.57 13.37 -10.04
CA THR A 403 10.91 14.30 -10.97
C THR A 403 9.40 14.42 -10.75
N SER A 404 8.91 13.93 -9.61
CA SER A 404 7.48 13.95 -9.26
C SER A 404 6.93 15.36 -9.24
N HIS A 405 5.67 15.53 -9.67
CA HIS A 405 4.94 16.79 -9.55
C HIS A 405 4.57 17.13 -8.11
N ASN A 406 4.36 16.12 -7.29
CA ASN A 406 4.08 16.24 -5.87
C ASN A 406 4.40 14.93 -5.14
N GLU A 407 4.61 15.04 -3.84
CA GLU A 407 4.89 13.91 -2.95
C GLU A 407 4.17 14.09 -1.61
N GLY A 408 3.89 12.98 -0.92
CA GLY A 408 3.52 13.02 0.49
C GLY A 408 4.75 13.23 1.38
N TYR A 409 5.82 12.48 1.12
CA TYR A 409 7.12 12.61 1.79
C TYR A 409 8.30 12.07 0.98
N ALA A 410 8.08 11.46 -0.17
CA ALA A 410 9.12 10.88 -1.02
C ALA A 410 9.96 9.79 -0.31
N LEU A 411 9.33 8.67 0.11
CA LEU A 411 10.00 7.56 0.80
C LEU A 411 11.22 7.02 0.05
N SER A 412 11.18 6.99 -1.28
CA SER A 412 12.31 6.56 -2.10
C SER A 412 13.54 7.46 -1.93
N LEU A 413 13.35 8.77 -1.66
CA LEU A 413 14.46 9.65 -1.31
C LEU A 413 15.05 9.29 0.07
N VAL A 414 14.21 9.03 1.06
CA VAL A 414 14.69 8.61 2.39
C VAL A 414 15.48 7.30 2.28
N GLU A 415 14.99 6.34 1.51
CA GLU A 415 15.67 5.07 1.26
C GLU A 415 17.01 5.28 0.54
N ALA A 416 17.02 6.09 -0.52
CA ALA A 416 18.24 6.43 -1.25
C ALA A 416 19.28 7.09 -0.34
N LEU A 417 18.90 8.15 0.38
CA LEU A 417 19.78 8.87 1.32
C LEU A 417 20.29 7.94 2.43
N ALA A 418 19.45 7.05 2.96
CA ALA A 418 19.82 6.09 4.00
C ALA A 418 20.88 5.08 3.52
N ASN A 419 20.91 4.80 2.23
CA ASN A 419 21.91 3.99 1.56
C ASN A 419 23.07 4.83 0.98
N GLY A 420 23.18 6.10 1.34
CA GLY A 420 24.24 6.96 0.89
C GLY A 420 24.14 7.37 -0.59
N VAL A 421 22.95 7.42 -1.16
CA VAL A 421 22.73 7.87 -2.54
C VAL A 421 22.24 9.31 -2.51
N PRO A 422 23.07 10.30 -2.89
CA PRO A 422 22.66 11.69 -3.00
C PRO A 422 21.63 11.86 -4.10
N ALA A 423 20.74 12.84 -3.91
CA ALA A 423 19.57 12.99 -4.75
C ALA A 423 19.52 14.37 -5.45
N ILE A 424 19.06 14.37 -6.70
CA ILE A 424 18.62 15.59 -7.36
C ILE A 424 17.10 15.50 -7.49
N SER A 425 16.39 16.50 -6.98
CA SER A 425 14.94 16.49 -6.97
C SER A 425 14.37 17.81 -7.44
N TYR A 426 13.19 17.77 -8.03
CA TYR A 426 12.37 18.96 -8.12
C TYR A 426 12.02 19.48 -6.74
N ASP A 427 12.00 20.82 -6.59
CA ASP A 427 11.56 21.49 -5.36
C ASP A 427 10.03 21.54 -5.35
N VAL A 428 9.42 20.42 -4.98
CA VAL A 428 7.97 20.25 -4.94
C VAL A 428 7.48 19.93 -3.52
N LYS A 429 6.22 20.22 -3.25
CA LYS A 429 5.56 19.84 -1.99
C LYS A 429 5.07 18.38 -2.06
N TYR A 430 5.21 17.58 -1.02
CA TYR A 430 5.95 17.83 0.23
C TYR A 430 7.17 16.92 0.27
N GLY A 431 8.08 17.15 1.21
CA GLY A 431 9.20 16.24 1.50
C GLY A 431 10.53 16.63 0.89
N PRO A 432 10.73 16.78 -0.44
CA PRO A 432 12.05 17.04 -1.00
C PRO A 432 12.80 18.20 -0.33
N GLY A 433 12.13 19.34 -0.10
CA GLY A 433 12.72 20.51 0.56
C GLY A 433 13.13 20.28 2.03
N GLU A 434 12.58 19.27 2.71
CA GLU A 434 12.98 18.89 4.07
C GLU A 434 14.04 17.78 4.08
N LEU A 435 14.17 17.04 2.98
CA LEU A 435 15.06 15.87 2.87
C LEU A 435 16.42 16.23 2.29
N ILE A 436 16.46 17.19 1.37
CA ILE A 436 17.63 17.50 0.56
C ILE A 436 18.14 18.89 0.90
N ASP A 437 19.43 18.97 1.17
CA ASP A 437 20.22 20.20 1.25
C ASP A 437 21.47 20.09 0.34
N GLU A 438 22.29 21.14 0.29
CA GLU A 438 23.48 21.14 -0.53
C GLU A 438 24.52 20.07 -0.18
N SER A 439 24.50 19.54 1.03
CA SER A 439 25.39 18.47 1.46
C SER A 439 24.91 17.08 1.00
N THR A 440 23.61 16.89 0.87
CA THR A 440 22.97 15.58 0.57
C THR A 440 22.44 15.47 -0.86
N GLY A 441 22.31 16.62 -1.56
CA GLY A 441 21.73 16.61 -2.87
C GLY A 441 21.64 18.00 -3.53
N ARG A 442 20.67 18.14 -4.41
CA ARG A 442 20.32 19.39 -5.08
C ARG A 442 18.82 19.46 -5.33
N LEU A 443 18.19 20.57 -4.95
CA LEU A 443 16.86 20.94 -5.39
C LEU A 443 16.97 21.80 -6.66
N VAL A 444 16.10 21.52 -7.63
CA VAL A 444 15.98 22.29 -8.87
C VAL A 444 14.52 22.67 -9.09
N PRO A 445 14.23 23.76 -9.81
CA PRO A 445 12.86 24.13 -10.15
C PRO A 445 12.13 22.99 -10.87
N GLU A 446 10.83 22.84 -10.62
CA GLU A 446 9.99 21.87 -11.34
C GLU A 446 10.12 22.10 -12.86
N HIS A 447 10.20 21.02 -13.63
CA HIS A 447 10.43 21.00 -15.08
C HIS A 447 11.83 21.42 -15.55
N ASP A 448 12.75 21.78 -14.68
CA ASP A 448 14.13 22.09 -15.07
C ASP A 448 15.03 20.83 -15.11
N TYR A 449 14.64 19.87 -15.96
CA TYR A 449 15.45 18.65 -16.19
C TYR A 449 16.80 18.95 -16.81
N THR A 450 16.99 20.15 -17.43
CA THR A 450 18.29 20.58 -17.94
C THR A 450 19.25 20.85 -16.78
N GLN A 451 18.82 21.57 -15.75
CA GLN A 451 19.63 21.78 -14.55
C GLN A 451 19.92 20.47 -13.80
N MET A 452 18.98 19.49 -13.82
CA MET A 452 19.27 18.14 -13.30
C MET A 452 20.41 17.48 -14.08
N ALA A 453 20.40 17.55 -15.42
CA ALA A 453 21.44 16.99 -16.26
C ALA A 453 22.81 17.64 -15.99
N GLU A 454 22.88 18.97 -15.94
CA GLU A 454 24.09 19.72 -15.61
C GLU A 454 24.65 19.34 -14.24
N THR A 455 23.76 19.15 -13.26
CA THR A 455 24.14 18.73 -11.90
C THR A 455 24.73 17.32 -11.92
N LEU A 456 24.11 16.37 -12.64
CA LEU A 456 24.65 15.01 -12.82
C LEU A 456 26.06 15.05 -13.44
N VAL A 457 26.24 15.80 -14.53
CA VAL A 457 27.55 15.94 -15.19
C VAL A 457 28.59 16.50 -14.23
N THR A 458 28.23 17.54 -13.48
CA THR A 458 29.12 18.16 -12.47
C THR A 458 29.52 17.13 -11.40
N TRP A 459 28.57 16.37 -10.86
CA TRP A 459 28.84 15.39 -9.82
C TRP A 459 29.72 14.22 -10.32
N PHE A 460 29.42 13.66 -11.49
CA PHE A 460 30.21 12.56 -12.03
C PHE A 460 31.59 12.96 -12.52
N ASN A 461 31.82 14.25 -12.83
CA ASN A 461 33.14 14.80 -13.10
C ASN A 461 33.93 15.15 -11.83
N ALA A 462 33.28 15.13 -10.65
CA ALA A 462 33.87 15.42 -9.33
C ALA A 462 33.64 14.30 -8.34
N PRO A 463 34.18 13.08 -8.52
CA PRO A 463 33.87 11.90 -7.72
C PRO A 463 34.17 12.08 -6.22
N GLU A 464 35.14 12.90 -5.86
CA GLU A 464 35.44 13.21 -4.44
C GLU A 464 34.30 14.04 -3.77
N GLU A 465 33.67 14.93 -4.53
CA GLU A 465 32.51 15.67 -4.04
C GLU A 465 31.31 14.74 -3.88
N LEU A 466 31.08 13.88 -4.87
CA LEU A 466 29.99 12.91 -4.82
C LEU A 466 30.17 11.92 -3.66
N ALA A 467 31.40 11.50 -3.35
CA ALA A 467 31.70 10.67 -2.18
C ALA A 467 31.42 11.40 -0.85
N ARG A 468 31.68 12.71 -0.78
CA ARG A 468 31.31 13.50 0.42
C ARG A 468 29.80 13.60 0.59
N LYS A 469 29.06 13.81 -0.51
CA LYS A 469 27.58 13.80 -0.49
C LYS A 469 27.02 12.44 -0.05
N ASN A 470 27.64 11.35 -0.49
CA ASN A 470 27.28 9.99 -0.03
C ASN A 470 27.36 9.84 1.49
N ALA A 471 28.46 10.29 2.11
CA ALA A 471 28.62 10.24 3.57
C ALA A 471 27.60 11.14 4.29
N ALA A 472 27.37 12.35 3.79
CA ALA A 472 26.40 13.28 4.35
C ALA A 472 24.95 12.77 4.25
N ALA A 473 24.59 12.11 3.13
CA ALA A 473 23.28 11.51 2.92
C ALA A 473 22.95 10.49 4.02
N VAL A 474 23.88 9.59 4.35
CA VAL A 474 23.68 8.61 5.45
C VAL A 474 23.45 9.32 6.78
N ALA A 475 24.29 10.32 7.09
CA ALA A 475 24.19 11.06 8.36
C ALA A 475 22.85 11.80 8.49
N SER A 476 22.33 12.38 7.41
CA SER A 476 21.06 13.14 7.41
C SER A 476 19.85 12.30 7.79
N THR A 477 19.92 10.97 7.57
CA THR A 477 18.79 10.06 7.81
C THR A 477 18.68 9.55 9.25
N GLN A 478 19.59 9.95 10.14
CA GLN A 478 19.51 9.56 11.56
C GLN A 478 18.20 9.99 12.23
N ARG A 479 17.60 11.10 11.78
CA ARG A 479 16.30 11.60 12.25
C ARG A 479 15.13 10.63 11.97
N PHE A 480 15.29 9.67 11.06
CA PHE A 480 14.30 8.64 10.72
C PHE A 480 14.57 7.31 11.43
N SER A 481 15.50 7.27 12.39
CA SER A 481 15.70 6.07 13.20
C SER A 481 14.41 5.67 13.92
N ALA A 482 14.22 4.38 14.13
CA ALA A 482 13.04 3.87 14.82
C ALA A 482 12.82 4.55 16.17
N GLU A 483 13.90 4.83 16.93
CA GLU A 483 13.83 5.52 18.22
C GLU A 483 13.33 6.97 18.08
N ASN A 484 13.87 7.75 17.13
CA ASN A 484 13.45 9.15 16.95
C ASN A 484 11.99 9.26 16.49
N ILE A 485 11.55 8.35 15.61
CA ILE A 485 10.14 8.31 15.19
C ILE A 485 9.24 7.83 16.32
N TRP A 486 9.69 6.85 17.12
CA TRP A 486 8.96 6.42 18.29
C TRP A 486 8.73 7.55 19.29
N GLN A 487 9.75 8.35 19.60
CA GLN A 487 9.62 9.49 20.52
C GLN A 487 8.51 10.46 20.08
N LYS A 488 8.45 10.81 18.79
CA LYS A 488 7.37 11.65 18.24
C LYS A 488 5.98 11.01 18.40
N TRP A 489 5.86 9.70 18.13
CA TRP A 489 4.61 8.98 18.33
C TRP A 489 4.22 8.86 19.80
N ASN A 490 5.19 8.63 20.68
CA ASN A 490 4.93 8.52 22.12
C ASN A 490 4.36 9.82 22.70
N GLU A 491 4.82 10.99 22.24
CA GLU A 491 4.26 12.30 22.62
C GLU A 491 2.80 12.47 22.21
N VAL A 492 2.38 11.82 21.12
CA VAL A 492 1.01 11.90 20.58
C VAL A 492 0.10 10.87 21.24
N LEU A 493 0.63 9.73 21.63
CA LEU A 493 -0.13 8.62 22.21
C LEU A 493 -0.30 8.75 23.73
N SER A 494 0.58 9.55 24.38
CA SER A 494 0.48 9.88 25.80
C SER A 494 -0.67 10.85 26.06
#